data_50093bda38f27b48e2888d66b3a83c0d
#
_entry.id   50093bda38f27b48e2888d66b3a83c0d
#
_cell.length_a   1.000
_cell.length_b   1.000
_cell.length_c   1.000
_cell.angle_alpha   90.00
_cell.angle_beta   90.00
_cell.angle_gamma   90.00
#
_symmetry.space_group_name_H-M   'P 1'
#
loop_
_entity.id
_entity.type
_entity.pdbx_description
1 polymer ?
#
loop_
_entity_poly.entity_id
_entity_poly.type
_entity_poly.pdbx_seq_one_letter_code
_entity_poly.pdbx_strand_id
1 'polypeptide(L)'
;GKYCKGHAKRLTGVFRASLKGFGFVVLDEDGSADVFIGEDDICGAFDGDHVEIVLTKEPEGRSREGKIVKILERGLSKVVGLYRMKPGKKFGFVIPDNQRLDQDIFVPVEKSRGAVDGHKVVVELTSYGENGKKPEGKVVEIIGHLNDPGTDIMSIVKGYDLPVEFPDKVLRQAERVAKPVSEADMNGRKDLRDWQMVTIDGEDAKDLDDAVSLVKDGENYILGVHIADVTNYVQENSALDREALERGTSVYLVDRVIPMLPHTLSNGMCSLNAGEDRLALSCIMTVDPSGEVIAHEIAETVIHVNRRMSYTSVKKILTDHDEAETEEYRELIPMFERMQELSGILRARRKKRGSIDFDFPETKMILDENGKPVDIRPYDRNVATKIIEDFMLLANETVAEDGYWQELPFLYRSHETPDEEKIRTLATFINNF
;
A
#
# COMPACT_ATOMS: atom_id res chain seq x y z
N GLY A 1 33.59 -45.76 -22.92
CA GLY A 1 33.08 -44.42 -22.67
C GLY A 1 33.52 -43.96 -21.31
N LYS A 2 34.34 -42.91 -21.22
CA LYS A 2 34.68 -42.24 -19.97
C LYS A 2 33.48 -41.39 -19.54
N TYR A 3 32.84 -41.75 -18.44
CA TYR A 3 31.88 -40.87 -17.78
C TYR A 3 32.67 -39.71 -17.15
N CYS A 4 32.61 -38.51 -17.73
CA CYS A 4 32.92 -37.29 -17.03
C CYS A 4 31.81 -37.01 -16.02
N LYS A 5 32.12 -36.85 -14.73
CA LYS A 5 31.25 -36.18 -13.79
C LYS A 5 31.09 -34.72 -14.27
N GLY A 6 30.04 -34.45 -15.02
CA GLY A 6 29.64 -33.07 -15.25
C GLY A 6 29.37 -32.43 -13.88
N HIS A 7 30.03 -31.31 -13.57
CA HIS A 7 29.63 -30.51 -12.43
C HIS A 7 28.24 -30.00 -12.78
N ALA A 8 27.22 -30.51 -12.08
CA ALA A 8 25.89 -29.97 -12.21
C ALA A 8 25.94 -28.46 -11.89
N LYS A 9 25.41 -27.62 -12.79
CA LYS A 9 25.40 -26.17 -12.62
C LYS A 9 24.62 -25.87 -11.33
N ARG A 10 25.27 -25.25 -10.38
CA ARG A 10 24.64 -24.80 -9.15
C ARG A 10 24.12 -23.37 -9.37
N LEU A 11 22.89 -23.12 -8.95
CA LEU A 11 22.23 -21.84 -9.05
C LEU A 11 21.76 -21.44 -7.66
N THR A 12 21.62 -20.14 -7.41
CA THR A 12 21.12 -19.59 -6.17
C THR A 12 19.87 -18.76 -6.42
N GLY A 13 19.01 -18.66 -5.40
CA GLY A 13 17.79 -17.91 -5.49
C GLY A 13 16.90 -18.06 -4.25
N VAL A 14 15.76 -17.40 -4.26
CA VAL A 14 14.80 -17.39 -3.16
C VAL A 14 13.71 -18.43 -3.42
N PHE A 15 13.52 -19.36 -2.47
CA PHE A 15 12.47 -20.36 -2.53
C PHE A 15 11.10 -19.76 -2.18
N ARG A 16 10.12 -20.02 -3.04
CA ARG A 16 8.71 -19.64 -2.86
C ARG A 16 7.86 -20.89 -2.78
N ALA A 17 7.35 -21.16 -1.57
CA ALA A 17 6.51 -22.33 -1.31
C ALA A 17 5.09 -22.14 -1.85
N SER A 18 4.52 -23.19 -2.40
CA SER A 18 3.11 -23.28 -2.77
C SER A 18 2.32 -24.01 -1.67
N LEU A 19 1.03 -23.67 -1.54
CA LEU A 19 0.10 -24.38 -0.64
C LEU A 19 -0.10 -25.87 -1.00
N LYS A 20 0.41 -26.31 -2.16
CA LYS A 20 0.25 -27.69 -2.67
C LYS A 20 1.47 -28.58 -2.41
N GLY A 21 2.39 -28.16 -1.53
CA GLY A 21 3.55 -28.95 -1.14
C GLY A 21 4.75 -28.87 -2.12
N PHE A 22 4.67 -28.15 -3.22
CA PHE A 22 5.79 -27.85 -4.11
C PHE A 22 6.17 -26.36 -4.01
N GLY A 23 7.21 -25.93 -4.72
CA GLY A 23 7.55 -24.51 -4.79
C GLY A 23 8.34 -24.15 -6.03
N PHE A 24 8.80 -22.90 -6.08
CA PHE A 24 9.65 -22.38 -7.14
C PHE A 24 10.84 -21.66 -6.52
N VAL A 25 11.98 -21.70 -7.19
CA VAL A 25 13.12 -20.84 -6.84
C VAL A 25 13.22 -19.73 -7.86
N VAL A 26 13.01 -18.51 -7.39
CA VAL A 26 13.27 -17.28 -8.15
C VAL A 26 14.77 -17.06 -8.12
N LEU A 27 15.42 -17.14 -9.27
CA LEU A 27 16.87 -17.06 -9.36
C LEU A 27 17.40 -15.64 -9.13
N ASP A 28 18.61 -15.52 -8.59
CA ASP A 28 19.28 -14.24 -8.38
C ASP A 28 19.71 -13.56 -9.70
N GLU A 29 19.77 -14.31 -10.81
CA GLU A 29 20.08 -13.77 -12.15
C GLU A 29 18.83 -13.14 -12.76
N ASP A 30 18.87 -11.85 -13.02
CA ASP A 30 17.78 -11.09 -13.66
C ASP A 30 17.35 -11.68 -15.00
N GLY A 31 16.03 -11.80 -15.19
CA GLY A 31 15.44 -12.32 -16.44
C GLY A 31 15.49 -13.84 -16.60
N SER A 32 15.97 -14.57 -15.61
CA SER A 32 15.95 -16.03 -15.61
C SER A 32 14.57 -16.57 -15.22
N ALA A 33 14.10 -17.61 -15.93
CA ALA A 33 12.85 -18.28 -15.55
C ALA A 33 13.01 -19.03 -14.22
N ASP A 34 11.94 -19.02 -13.41
CA ASP A 34 11.87 -19.73 -12.14
C ASP A 34 12.09 -21.23 -12.30
N VAL A 35 12.65 -21.85 -11.27
CA VAL A 35 12.91 -23.30 -11.25
C VAL A 35 11.89 -23.99 -10.35
N PHE A 36 11.14 -24.94 -10.91
CA PHE A 36 10.19 -25.76 -10.15
C PHE A 36 10.92 -26.73 -9.22
N ILE A 37 10.46 -26.82 -7.96
CA ILE A 37 10.97 -27.73 -6.92
C ILE A 37 9.82 -28.62 -6.45
N GLY A 38 9.96 -29.92 -6.67
CA GLY A 38 8.99 -30.91 -6.20
C GLY A 38 9.04 -31.10 -4.68
N GLU A 39 7.98 -31.62 -4.08
CA GLU A 39 7.84 -31.83 -2.64
C GLU A 39 9.03 -32.60 -2.01
N ASP A 40 9.48 -33.68 -2.67
CA ASP A 40 10.61 -34.49 -2.20
C ASP A 40 11.98 -33.79 -2.32
N ASP A 41 12.07 -32.68 -3.07
CA ASP A 41 13.31 -31.97 -3.41
C ASP A 41 13.47 -30.63 -2.65
N ILE A 42 12.53 -30.27 -1.74
CA ILE A 42 12.55 -29.03 -0.94
C ILE A 42 13.65 -29.04 0.13
N CYS A 43 14.06 -30.22 0.61
CA CYS A 43 15.15 -30.39 1.59
C CYS A 43 15.00 -29.56 2.88
N GLY A 44 13.77 -29.33 3.36
CA GLY A 44 13.49 -28.58 4.59
C GLY A 44 13.63 -27.06 4.43
N ALA A 45 13.58 -26.53 3.22
CA ALA A 45 13.48 -25.10 2.99
C ALA A 45 12.08 -24.59 3.29
N PHE A 46 12.00 -23.39 3.86
CA PHE A 46 10.78 -22.65 4.12
C PHE A 46 10.59 -21.54 3.09
N ASP A 47 9.35 -21.04 2.99
CA ASP A 47 9.05 -19.89 2.12
C ASP A 47 9.95 -18.70 2.46
N GLY A 48 10.61 -18.11 1.46
CA GLY A 48 11.54 -17.01 1.62
C GLY A 48 12.99 -17.39 1.88
N ASP A 49 13.32 -18.67 2.07
CA ASP A 49 14.73 -19.10 2.26
C ASP A 49 15.55 -18.84 1.00
N HIS A 50 16.75 -18.29 1.16
CA HIS A 50 17.75 -18.21 0.09
C HIS A 50 18.49 -19.55 0.01
N VAL A 51 18.44 -20.16 -1.17
CA VAL A 51 18.85 -21.56 -1.37
C VAL A 51 19.82 -21.73 -2.53
N GLU A 52 20.65 -22.79 -2.44
CA GLU A 52 21.42 -23.31 -3.55
C GLU A 52 20.69 -24.52 -4.13
N ILE A 53 20.49 -24.53 -5.45
CA ILE A 53 19.82 -25.61 -6.18
C ILE A 53 20.72 -26.23 -7.23
N VAL A 54 20.36 -27.44 -7.63
CA VAL A 54 20.93 -28.14 -8.79
C VAL A 54 19.78 -28.48 -9.74
N LEU A 55 19.94 -28.15 -11.02
CA LEU A 55 18.95 -28.51 -12.03
C LEU A 55 18.91 -30.03 -12.23
N THR A 56 17.72 -30.60 -12.17
CA THR A 56 17.46 -32.03 -12.43
C THR A 56 16.97 -32.28 -13.85
N LYS A 57 16.25 -31.30 -14.42
CA LYS A 57 15.76 -31.31 -15.80
C LYS A 57 15.79 -29.90 -16.39
N GLU A 58 16.24 -29.82 -17.62
CA GLU A 58 16.27 -28.59 -18.42
C GLU A 58 15.70 -28.86 -19.82
N PRO A 59 14.38 -29.11 -19.94
CA PRO A 59 13.76 -29.40 -21.23
C PRO A 59 13.60 -28.12 -22.05
N GLU A 60 13.82 -28.20 -23.37
CA GLU A 60 13.51 -27.11 -24.28
C GLU A 60 12.00 -26.76 -24.23
N GLY A 61 11.68 -25.49 -23.94
CA GLY A 61 10.30 -24.95 -23.98
C GLY A 61 9.38 -25.34 -22.81
N ARG A 62 9.92 -25.87 -21.71
CA ARG A 62 9.18 -26.17 -20.46
C ARG A 62 9.88 -25.59 -19.23
N SER A 63 9.16 -25.50 -18.13
CA SER A 63 9.70 -25.06 -16.83
C SER A 63 10.87 -25.96 -16.42
N ARG A 64 11.97 -25.34 -15.99
CA ARG A 64 13.15 -26.05 -15.43
C ARG A 64 12.73 -26.72 -14.11
N GLU A 65 13.25 -27.93 -13.87
CA GLU A 65 13.07 -28.62 -12.60
C GLU A 65 14.40 -28.67 -11.85
N GLY A 66 14.37 -28.49 -10.54
CA GLY A 66 15.55 -28.50 -9.69
C GLY A 66 15.34 -29.17 -8.35
N LYS A 67 16.45 -29.31 -7.61
CA LYS A 67 16.46 -29.79 -6.24
C LYS A 67 17.26 -28.83 -5.36
N ILE A 68 16.73 -28.49 -4.19
CA ILE A 68 17.46 -27.74 -3.18
C ILE A 68 18.54 -28.65 -2.58
N VAL A 69 19.79 -28.19 -2.59
CA VAL A 69 20.93 -28.92 -2.05
C VAL A 69 21.49 -28.26 -0.79
N LYS A 70 21.23 -26.98 -0.61
CA LYS A 70 21.69 -26.23 0.58
C LYS A 70 20.79 -25.02 0.81
N ILE A 71 20.52 -24.74 2.09
CA ILE A 71 19.93 -23.50 2.53
C ILE A 71 21.09 -22.58 2.89
N LEU A 72 21.17 -21.43 2.22
CA LEU A 72 22.23 -20.44 2.39
C LEU A 72 21.88 -19.47 3.50
N GLU A 73 20.64 -18.99 3.50
CA GLU A 73 20.10 -18.07 4.48
C GLU A 73 18.62 -18.38 4.76
N ARG A 74 18.20 -18.29 6.01
CA ARG A 74 16.82 -18.48 6.41
C ARG A 74 16.04 -17.19 6.22
N GLY A 75 15.00 -17.24 5.40
CA GLY A 75 14.12 -16.11 5.16
C GLY A 75 13.15 -15.83 6.31
N LEU A 76 12.89 -16.84 7.15
CA LEU A 76 11.92 -16.75 8.23
C LEU A 76 12.55 -17.12 9.56
N SER A 77 12.63 -16.16 10.48
CA SER A 77 13.12 -16.37 11.84
C SER A 77 12.00 -16.38 12.90
N LYS A 78 10.88 -15.74 12.61
CA LYS A 78 9.71 -15.63 13.49
C LYS A 78 8.45 -16.09 12.77
N VAL A 79 7.53 -16.67 13.53
CA VAL A 79 6.24 -17.18 13.05
C VAL A 79 5.16 -16.71 14.00
N VAL A 80 4.07 -16.18 13.44
CA VAL A 80 2.83 -15.93 14.18
C VAL A 80 1.91 -17.15 14.04
N GLY A 81 1.28 -17.54 15.14
CA GLY A 81 0.35 -18.66 15.10
C GLY A 81 -0.43 -18.87 16.39
N LEU A 82 -1.26 -19.88 16.36
CA LEU A 82 -2.12 -20.27 17.46
C LEU A 82 -1.46 -21.30 18.34
N TYR A 83 -1.19 -20.96 19.62
CA TYR A 83 -0.64 -21.88 20.60
C TYR A 83 -1.71 -22.87 21.08
N ARG A 84 -1.39 -24.15 20.98
CA ARG A 84 -2.22 -25.27 21.45
C ARG A 84 -1.47 -26.11 22.45
N MET A 85 -2.08 -26.30 23.61
CA MET A 85 -1.53 -27.13 24.66
C MET A 85 -2.64 -28.00 25.30
N LYS A 86 -2.42 -29.31 25.35
CA LYS A 86 -3.34 -30.22 26.08
C LYS A 86 -3.05 -30.14 27.58
N PRO A 87 -4.10 -30.20 28.43
CA PRO A 87 -3.94 -30.22 29.89
C PRO A 87 -2.96 -31.29 30.35
N GLY A 88 -2.04 -30.92 31.27
CA GLY A 88 -1.04 -31.83 31.86
C GLY A 88 0.17 -32.15 30.99
N LYS A 89 0.28 -31.59 29.79
CA LYS A 89 1.51 -31.72 28.96
C LYS A 89 2.53 -30.64 29.32
N LYS A 90 3.82 -31.00 29.20
CA LYS A 90 4.96 -30.08 29.39
C LYS A 90 5.44 -29.45 28.06
N PHE A 91 4.57 -29.40 27.08
CA PHE A 91 4.84 -28.81 25.77
C PHE A 91 3.53 -28.42 25.08
N GLY A 92 3.62 -27.51 24.15
CA GLY A 92 2.55 -27.16 23.22
C GLY A 92 3.07 -27.13 21.78
N PHE A 93 2.16 -26.84 20.87
CA PHE A 93 2.45 -26.61 19.47
C PHE A 93 1.90 -25.25 19.06
N VAL A 94 2.57 -24.59 18.15
CA VAL A 94 2.04 -23.41 17.48
C VAL A 94 1.67 -23.79 16.06
N ILE A 95 0.39 -23.61 15.74
CA ILE A 95 -0.16 -23.77 14.40
C ILE A 95 0.08 -22.44 13.67
N PRO A 96 0.95 -22.38 12.65
CA PRO A 96 1.24 -21.15 11.95
C PRO A 96 0.00 -20.55 11.27
N ASP A 97 -0.11 -19.20 11.27
CA ASP A 97 -1.13 -18.50 10.49
C ASP A 97 -0.80 -18.50 8.99
N ASN A 98 0.48 -18.50 8.67
CA ASN A 98 0.94 -18.66 7.29
C ASN A 98 0.79 -20.11 6.83
N GLN A 99 -0.21 -20.36 6.00
CA GLN A 99 -0.52 -21.69 5.46
C GLN A 99 0.58 -22.28 4.53
N ARG A 100 1.59 -21.49 4.13
CA ARG A 100 2.75 -22.02 3.42
C ARG A 100 3.73 -22.77 4.33
N LEU A 101 3.53 -22.67 5.65
CA LEU A 101 4.21 -23.49 6.65
C LEU A 101 3.27 -24.62 7.03
N ASP A 102 3.52 -25.81 6.50
CA ASP A 102 2.71 -27.01 6.66
C ASP A 102 2.91 -27.73 8.00
N GLN A 103 3.89 -27.31 8.80
CA GLN A 103 4.28 -27.96 10.03
C GLN A 103 4.03 -27.13 11.27
N ASP A 104 3.39 -27.75 12.29
CA ASP A 104 3.29 -27.16 13.61
C ASP A 104 4.66 -27.02 14.27
N ILE A 105 4.86 -25.92 14.97
CA ILE A 105 6.11 -25.63 15.68
C ILE A 105 6.00 -26.15 17.12
N PHE A 106 6.93 -27.03 17.51
CA PHE A 106 7.03 -27.55 18.86
C PHE A 106 7.59 -26.49 19.81
N VAL A 107 6.91 -26.29 20.96
CA VAL A 107 7.31 -25.33 21.99
C VAL A 107 7.31 -26.01 23.35
N PRO A 108 8.46 -26.23 23.99
CA PRO A 108 8.55 -26.67 25.39
C PRO A 108 7.89 -25.67 26.34
N VAL A 109 7.29 -26.14 27.44
CA VAL A 109 6.58 -25.27 28.38
C VAL A 109 7.47 -24.18 28.99
N GLU A 110 8.74 -24.49 29.23
CA GLU A 110 9.75 -23.54 29.72
C GLU A 110 10.08 -22.41 28.71
N LYS A 111 9.77 -22.64 27.43
CA LYS A 111 9.93 -21.66 26.33
C LYS A 111 8.59 -21.04 25.89
N SER A 112 7.49 -21.37 26.56
CA SER A 112 6.15 -20.88 26.21
C SER A 112 5.87 -19.45 26.71
N ARG A 113 6.72 -18.88 27.55
CA ARG A 113 6.51 -17.56 28.18
C ARG A 113 5.16 -17.44 28.92
N GLY A 114 4.59 -18.55 29.40
CA GLY A 114 3.29 -18.57 30.05
C GLY A 114 2.08 -18.57 29.10
N ALA A 115 2.30 -18.81 27.82
CA ALA A 115 1.20 -18.97 26.88
C ALA A 115 0.30 -20.16 27.27
N VAL A 116 -1.01 -19.97 27.18
CA VAL A 116 -2.04 -20.99 27.41
C VAL A 116 -2.73 -21.35 26.11
N ASP A 117 -3.50 -22.45 26.11
CA ASP A 117 -4.25 -22.88 24.94
C ASP A 117 -5.16 -21.76 24.41
N GLY A 118 -5.12 -21.50 23.13
CA GLY A 118 -5.91 -20.44 22.49
C GLY A 118 -5.21 -19.09 22.38
N HIS A 119 -4.00 -18.92 22.90
CA HIS A 119 -3.23 -17.69 22.67
C HIS A 119 -2.67 -17.61 21.25
N LYS A 120 -2.80 -16.45 20.63
CA LYS A 120 -2.01 -16.03 19.47
C LYS A 120 -0.64 -15.56 19.96
N VAL A 121 0.40 -16.09 19.35
CA VAL A 121 1.79 -15.86 19.80
C VAL A 121 2.72 -15.60 18.63
N VAL A 122 3.80 -14.88 18.92
CA VAL A 122 4.98 -14.79 18.03
C VAL A 122 6.00 -15.78 18.55
N VAL A 123 6.45 -16.69 17.71
CA VAL A 123 7.46 -17.70 18.01
C VAL A 123 8.73 -17.43 17.22
N GLU A 124 9.86 -17.36 17.88
CA GLU A 124 11.18 -17.37 17.25
C GLU A 124 11.62 -18.81 17.06
N LEU A 125 11.96 -19.19 15.81
CA LEU A 125 12.41 -20.54 15.48
C LEU A 125 13.80 -20.79 16.04
N THR A 126 13.96 -21.87 16.80
CA THR A 126 15.26 -22.34 17.34
C THR A 126 15.79 -23.55 16.56
N SER A 127 14.93 -24.25 15.82
CA SER A 127 15.27 -25.33 14.90
C SER A 127 14.22 -25.39 13.78
N TYR A 128 14.65 -25.73 12.58
CA TYR A 128 13.80 -25.75 11.37
C TYR A 128 13.33 -27.18 11.00
N GLY A 129 13.48 -28.15 11.89
CA GLY A 129 12.91 -29.49 11.67
C GLY A 129 13.77 -30.40 10.80
N GLU A 130 15.09 -30.37 10.94
CA GLU A 130 15.99 -31.24 10.20
C GLU A 130 15.80 -32.74 10.57
N ASN A 131 16.05 -33.65 9.62
CA ASN A 131 16.00 -35.10 9.80
C ASN A 131 14.62 -35.65 10.21
N GLY A 132 13.53 -35.08 9.69
CA GLY A 132 12.16 -35.55 9.98
C GLY A 132 11.60 -35.16 11.35
N LYS A 133 12.31 -34.29 12.07
CA LYS A 133 11.79 -33.67 13.28
C LYS A 133 10.95 -32.45 12.93
N LYS A 134 9.97 -32.14 13.79
CA LYS A 134 9.20 -30.88 13.67
C LYS A 134 10.08 -29.66 14.00
N PRO A 135 9.81 -28.49 13.43
CA PRO A 135 10.44 -27.24 13.85
C PRO A 135 10.24 -26.99 15.35
N GLU A 136 11.24 -26.41 15.99
CA GLU A 136 11.14 -25.99 17.39
C GLU A 136 11.26 -24.47 17.53
N GLY A 137 10.57 -23.91 18.51
CA GLY A 137 10.62 -22.49 18.78
C GLY A 137 10.46 -22.11 20.25
N LYS A 138 10.65 -20.82 20.51
CA LYS A 138 10.34 -20.18 21.79
C LYS A 138 9.33 -19.06 21.56
N VAL A 139 8.33 -18.92 22.40
CA VAL A 139 7.43 -17.77 22.39
C VAL A 139 8.19 -16.53 22.81
N VAL A 140 8.22 -15.52 21.94
CA VAL A 140 8.85 -14.21 22.23
C VAL A 140 7.81 -13.15 22.59
N GLU A 141 6.57 -13.31 22.12
CA GLU A 141 5.46 -12.40 22.40
C GLU A 141 4.14 -13.16 22.47
N ILE A 142 3.27 -12.78 23.40
CA ILE A 142 1.86 -13.21 23.46
C ILE A 142 1.05 -12.01 22.97
N ILE A 143 0.34 -12.19 21.85
CA ILE A 143 -0.46 -11.12 21.22
C ILE A 143 -1.78 -10.94 22.00
N GLY A 144 -2.43 -12.05 22.36
CA GLY A 144 -3.71 -12.11 23.06
C GLY A 144 -4.36 -13.47 22.91
N HIS A 145 -5.56 -13.62 23.47
CA HIS A 145 -6.34 -14.82 23.23
C HIS A 145 -7.08 -14.69 21.88
N LEU A 146 -7.25 -15.79 21.18
CA LEU A 146 -7.96 -15.88 19.89
C LEU A 146 -9.32 -15.13 19.86
N ASN A 147 -10.02 -15.05 21.02
CA ASN A 147 -11.33 -14.39 21.13
C ASN A 147 -11.23 -12.93 21.64
N ASP A 148 -10.04 -12.43 21.93
CA ASP A 148 -9.88 -11.07 22.40
C ASP A 148 -9.99 -10.09 21.21
N PRO A 149 -10.69 -8.97 21.36
CA PRO A 149 -10.83 -7.97 20.30
C PRO A 149 -9.46 -7.48 19.79
N GLY A 150 -9.28 -7.40 18.48
CA GLY A 150 -8.08 -6.89 17.83
C GLY A 150 -6.88 -7.85 17.79
N THR A 151 -6.98 -9.04 18.40
CA THR A 151 -5.91 -10.07 18.35
C THR A 151 -5.69 -10.58 16.93
N ASP A 152 -6.72 -10.69 16.12
CA ASP A 152 -6.68 -11.06 14.71
C ASP A 152 -5.90 -10.04 13.88
N ILE A 153 -6.22 -8.76 14.04
CA ILE A 153 -5.50 -7.66 13.34
C ILE A 153 -4.04 -7.60 13.78
N MET A 154 -3.77 -7.68 15.09
CA MET A 154 -2.39 -7.69 15.60
C MET A 154 -1.61 -8.91 15.14
N SER A 155 -2.26 -10.05 14.94
CA SER A 155 -1.62 -11.24 14.36
C SER A 155 -1.17 -10.99 12.92
N ILE A 156 -1.97 -10.27 12.13
CA ILE A 156 -1.60 -9.86 10.76
C ILE A 156 -0.41 -8.88 10.82
N VAL A 157 -0.49 -7.85 11.66
CA VAL A 157 0.58 -6.85 11.85
C VAL A 157 1.91 -7.53 12.17
N LYS A 158 1.90 -8.45 13.14
CA LYS A 158 3.10 -9.20 13.54
C LYS A 158 3.55 -10.22 12.50
N GLY A 159 2.60 -10.79 11.75
CA GLY A 159 2.88 -11.77 10.68
C GLY A 159 3.61 -11.14 9.49
N TYR A 160 3.38 -9.87 9.23
CA TYR A 160 4.08 -9.08 8.20
C TYR A 160 5.24 -8.23 8.76
N ASP A 161 5.56 -8.38 10.05
CA ASP A 161 6.61 -7.61 10.76
C ASP A 161 6.45 -6.09 10.58
N LEU A 162 5.19 -5.60 10.56
CA LEU A 162 4.91 -4.19 10.34
C LEU A 162 5.37 -3.36 11.56
N PRO A 163 6.10 -2.26 11.34
CA PRO A 163 6.64 -1.42 12.42
C PRO A 163 5.53 -0.54 13.01
N VAL A 164 4.97 -0.95 14.16
CA VAL A 164 3.88 -0.22 14.83
C VAL A 164 4.38 1.06 15.49
N GLU A 165 5.55 1.02 16.11
CA GLU A 165 6.10 2.13 16.87
C GLU A 165 7.20 2.86 16.07
N PHE A 166 7.32 4.15 16.32
CA PHE A 166 8.44 4.94 15.80
C PHE A 166 9.56 5.00 16.83
N PRO A 167 10.83 4.94 16.38
CA PRO A 167 11.96 5.20 17.28
C PRO A 167 11.91 6.62 17.89
N ASP A 168 12.33 6.75 19.15
CA ASP A 168 12.35 8.04 19.87
C ASP A 168 13.05 9.17 19.11
N LYS A 169 14.14 8.86 18.39
CA LYS A 169 14.87 9.84 17.57
C LYS A 169 14.02 10.43 16.46
N VAL A 170 13.12 9.61 15.88
CA VAL A 170 12.21 9.99 14.82
C VAL A 170 11.09 10.88 15.38
N LEU A 171 10.48 10.47 16.50
CA LEU A 171 9.45 11.26 17.18
C LEU A 171 9.96 12.63 17.59
N ARG A 172 11.14 12.72 18.23
CA ARG A 172 11.76 14.00 18.59
C ARG A 172 12.08 14.88 17.38
N GLN A 173 12.47 14.29 16.27
CA GLN A 173 12.68 15.07 15.04
C GLN A 173 11.34 15.58 14.49
N ALA A 174 10.31 14.75 14.44
CA ALA A 174 8.98 15.13 13.99
C ALA A 174 8.43 16.32 14.81
N GLU A 175 8.50 16.27 16.12
CA GLU A 175 8.09 17.37 17.01
C GLU A 175 8.88 18.67 16.77
N ARG A 176 10.18 18.54 16.45
CA ARG A 176 11.03 19.71 16.19
C ARG A 176 10.68 20.41 14.88
N VAL A 177 10.34 19.66 13.82
CA VAL A 177 10.04 20.20 12.51
C VAL A 177 8.56 20.53 12.31
N ALA A 178 7.66 19.94 13.09
CA ALA A 178 6.21 20.20 13.05
C ALA A 178 5.88 21.57 13.67
N LYS A 179 6.19 22.63 12.93
CA LYS A 179 5.90 24.02 13.33
C LYS A 179 4.98 24.66 12.31
N PRO A 180 4.09 25.58 12.75
CA PRO A 180 3.28 26.38 11.83
C PRO A 180 4.15 27.07 10.76
N VAL A 181 3.57 27.23 9.58
CA VAL A 181 4.23 27.91 8.45
C VAL A 181 4.64 29.31 8.86
N SER A 182 5.90 29.65 8.68
CA SER A 182 6.48 30.95 8.99
C SER A 182 6.72 31.78 7.72
N GLU A 183 6.97 33.09 7.87
CA GLU A 183 7.35 33.94 6.75
C GLU A 183 8.62 33.43 6.01
N ALA A 184 9.53 32.81 6.76
CA ALA A 184 10.74 32.23 6.15
C ALA A 184 10.42 31.03 5.24
N ASP A 185 9.44 30.22 5.61
CA ASP A 185 8.99 29.06 4.82
C ASP A 185 8.25 29.49 3.56
N MET A 186 7.65 30.68 3.55
CA MET A 186 6.93 31.23 2.40
C MET A 186 7.87 31.87 1.35
N ASN A 187 9.11 32.16 1.72
CA ASN A 187 10.05 32.84 0.83
C ASN A 187 10.37 32.02 -0.42
N GLY A 188 10.11 32.61 -1.59
CA GLY A 188 10.31 31.95 -2.88
C GLY A 188 9.15 31.08 -3.34
N ARG A 189 8.12 30.88 -2.50
CA ARG A 189 6.90 30.14 -2.85
C ARG A 189 5.86 31.06 -3.46
N LYS A 190 5.06 30.51 -4.35
CA LYS A 190 3.89 31.19 -4.91
C LYS A 190 2.78 31.22 -3.87
N ASP A 191 2.25 32.39 -3.58
CA ASP A 191 1.15 32.56 -2.63
C ASP A 191 -0.20 32.32 -3.32
N LEU A 192 -0.91 31.28 -2.92
CA LEU A 192 -2.23 30.90 -3.40
C LEU A 192 -3.29 30.92 -2.29
N ARG A 193 -3.02 31.58 -1.15
CA ARG A 193 -3.93 31.61 -0.01
C ARG A 193 -5.26 32.29 -0.30
N ASP A 194 -5.30 33.17 -1.28
CA ASP A 194 -6.53 33.84 -1.72
C ASP A 194 -7.38 32.99 -2.69
N TRP A 195 -6.87 31.83 -3.11
CA TRP A 195 -7.62 30.93 -4.00
C TRP A 195 -8.68 30.17 -3.21
N GLN A 196 -9.88 30.02 -3.82
CA GLN A 196 -10.90 29.14 -3.27
C GLN A 196 -10.51 27.68 -3.52
N MET A 197 -10.29 26.93 -2.45
CA MET A 197 -9.90 25.53 -2.51
C MET A 197 -10.48 24.70 -1.38
N VAL A 198 -10.60 23.40 -1.63
CA VAL A 198 -11.15 22.43 -0.69
C VAL A 198 -10.34 21.14 -0.70
N THR A 199 -10.37 20.40 0.41
CA THR A 199 -10.06 18.97 0.42
C THR A 199 -11.37 18.18 0.33
N ILE A 200 -11.38 17.03 -0.35
CA ILE A 200 -12.57 16.17 -0.48
C ILE A 200 -12.14 14.73 -0.25
N ASP A 201 -12.43 14.17 0.92
CA ASP A 201 -11.97 12.89 1.39
C ASP A 201 -13.07 12.07 2.08
N GLY A 202 -12.70 10.90 2.61
CA GLY A 202 -13.55 10.16 3.53
C GLY A 202 -13.80 10.93 4.84
N GLU A 203 -14.94 10.70 5.48
CA GLU A 203 -15.30 11.38 6.74
C GLU A 203 -14.27 11.14 7.85
N ASP A 204 -13.69 9.96 7.89
CA ASP A 204 -12.73 9.52 8.91
C ASP A 204 -11.27 9.86 8.56
N ALA A 205 -10.99 10.40 7.35
CA ALA A 205 -9.63 10.75 6.93
C ALA A 205 -9.04 11.84 7.82
N LYS A 206 -7.78 11.70 8.18
CA LYS A 206 -7.03 12.69 9.00
C LYS A 206 -5.77 13.17 8.30
N ASP A 207 -5.31 12.42 7.34
CA ASP A 207 -4.17 12.64 6.46
C ASP A 207 -4.70 13.18 5.13
N LEU A 208 -4.97 14.50 5.10
CA LEU A 208 -5.49 15.18 3.92
C LEU A 208 -4.30 15.58 3.03
N ASP A 209 -3.92 14.71 2.10
CA ASP A 209 -2.71 14.86 1.29
C ASP A 209 -2.91 15.79 0.10
N ASP A 210 -4.15 15.96 -0.38
CA ASP A 210 -4.48 16.74 -1.56
C ASP A 210 -5.61 17.75 -1.32
N ALA A 211 -5.48 18.91 -1.97
CA ALA A 211 -6.52 19.92 -2.10
C ALA A 211 -6.71 20.27 -3.57
N VAL A 212 -7.90 20.70 -3.92
CA VAL A 212 -8.26 21.07 -5.28
C VAL A 212 -8.89 22.45 -5.33
N SER A 213 -8.58 23.19 -6.40
CA SER A 213 -9.17 24.47 -6.73
C SER A 213 -9.57 24.50 -8.21
N LEU A 214 -10.70 25.14 -8.54
CA LEU A 214 -11.16 25.23 -9.92
C LEU A 214 -11.87 26.55 -10.18
N VAL A 215 -11.38 27.27 -11.17
CA VAL A 215 -12.05 28.46 -11.73
C VAL A 215 -12.16 28.32 -13.24
N LYS A 216 -13.03 29.12 -13.84
CA LYS A 216 -13.19 29.20 -15.31
C LYS A 216 -12.61 30.53 -15.79
N ASP A 217 -11.78 30.46 -16.83
CA ASP A 217 -11.22 31.63 -17.52
C ASP A 217 -11.64 31.55 -19.00
N GLY A 218 -12.65 32.35 -19.37
CA GLY A 218 -13.30 32.23 -20.65
C GLY A 218 -13.98 30.86 -20.81
N GLU A 219 -13.55 30.09 -21.82
CA GLU A 219 -14.04 28.73 -22.06
C GLU A 219 -13.18 27.67 -21.36
N ASN A 220 -11.98 28.04 -20.87
CA ASN A 220 -11.02 27.13 -20.26
C ASN A 220 -11.27 26.98 -18.76
N TYR A 221 -10.75 25.89 -18.22
CA TYR A 221 -10.72 25.60 -16.78
C TYR A 221 -9.30 25.81 -16.26
N ILE A 222 -9.16 26.53 -15.15
CA ILE A 222 -7.91 26.59 -14.40
C ILE A 222 -8.06 25.66 -13.20
N LEU A 223 -7.49 24.47 -13.32
CA LEU A 223 -7.51 23.44 -12.28
C LEU A 223 -6.19 23.49 -11.50
N GLY A 224 -6.28 23.70 -10.20
CA GLY A 224 -5.16 23.51 -9.27
C GLY A 224 -5.31 22.20 -8.51
N VAL A 225 -4.25 21.39 -8.52
CA VAL A 225 -4.08 20.22 -7.67
C VAL A 225 -2.89 20.49 -6.76
N HIS A 226 -3.13 20.51 -5.46
CA HIS A 226 -2.18 20.94 -4.45
C HIS A 226 -1.88 19.76 -3.53
N ILE A 227 -0.64 19.27 -3.55
CA ILE A 227 -0.19 18.14 -2.74
C ILE A 227 0.68 18.64 -1.59
N ALA A 228 0.46 18.11 -0.39
CA ALA A 228 1.25 18.48 0.79
C ALA A 228 2.75 18.37 0.52
N ASP A 229 3.52 19.44 0.77
CA ASP A 229 4.98 19.46 0.60
C ASP A 229 5.68 18.77 1.77
N VAL A 230 5.62 17.45 1.78
CA VAL A 230 6.22 16.60 2.82
C VAL A 230 7.74 16.81 2.89
N THR A 231 8.39 17.09 1.76
CA THR A 231 9.85 17.23 1.67
C THR A 231 10.37 18.45 2.41
N ASN A 232 9.54 19.46 2.66
CA ASN A 232 9.89 20.57 3.53
C ASN A 232 10.19 20.14 4.98
N TYR A 233 9.51 19.10 5.45
CA TYR A 233 9.62 18.58 6.83
C TYR A 233 10.55 17.38 6.92
N VAL A 234 10.58 16.53 5.89
CA VAL A 234 11.38 15.30 5.82
C VAL A 234 12.59 15.54 4.94
N GLN A 235 13.67 16.00 5.57
CA GLN A 235 14.91 16.30 4.87
C GLN A 235 15.71 15.03 4.58
N GLU A 236 16.37 15.00 3.43
CA GLU A 236 17.20 13.91 2.95
C GLU A 236 18.23 13.46 4.00
N ASN A 237 18.39 12.15 4.15
CA ASN A 237 19.30 11.53 5.13
C ASN A 237 18.99 11.84 6.59
N SER A 238 17.85 12.39 6.92
CA SER A 238 17.40 12.62 8.30
C SER A 238 16.94 11.31 8.97
N ALA A 239 16.63 11.34 10.26
CA ALA A 239 16.07 10.17 10.94
C ALA A 239 14.64 9.86 10.43
N LEU A 240 13.86 10.91 10.12
CA LEU A 240 12.53 10.78 9.50
C LEU A 240 12.61 10.14 8.11
N ASP A 241 13.54 10.60 7.28
CA ASP A 241 13.74 10.10 5.92
C ASP A 241 14.11 8.62 5.90
N ARG A 242 15.09 8.23 6.73
CA ARG A 242 15.48 6.81 6.84
C ARG A 242 14.36 5.92 7.34
N GLU A 243 13.58 6.37 8.31
CA GLU A 243 12.43 5.62 8.82
C GLU A 243 11.32 5.52 7.76
N ALA A 244 11.04 6.62 7.04
CA ALA A 244 10.07 6.62 5.97
C ALA A 244 10.48 5.69 4.82
N LEU A 245 11.76 5.66 4.44
CA LEU A 245 12.31 4.75 3.44
C LEU A 245 12.18 3.28 3.87
N GLU A 246 12.45 2.98 5.14
CA GLU A 246 12.33 1.62 5.69
C GLU A 246 10.87 1.15 5.72
N ARG A 247 9.92 2.02 6.09
CA ARG A 247 8.48 1.71 6.07
C ARG A 247 7.93 1.59 4.65
N GLY A 248 8.40 2.42 3.73
CA GLY A 248 8.04 2.44 2.31
C GLY A 248 6.64 2.97 2.00
N THR A 249 5.67 2.79 2.90
CA THR A 249 4.27 3.22 2.74
C THR A 249 3.54 3.29 4.08
N SER A 250 2.39 3.95 4.12
CA SER A 250 1.41 3.75 5.18
C SER A 250 0.60 2.48 4.92
N VAL A 251 0.24 1.73 5.98
CA VAL A 251 -0.55 0.50 5.88
C VAL A 251 -1.90 0.73 6.54
N TYR A 252 -2.96 0.67 5.75
CA TYR A 252 -4.33 0.86 6.20
C TYR A 252 -4.94 -0.50 6.56
N LEU A 253 -5.24 -0.69 7.84
CA LEU A 253 -5.94 -1.86 8.37
C LEU A 253 -7.40 -1.50 8.63
N VAL A 254 -8.21 -2.51 8.97
CA VAL A 254 -9.66 -2.32 9.17
C VAL A 254 -9.97 -1.33 10.30
N ASP A 255 -9.15 -1.33 11.36
CA ASP A 255 -9.37 -0.58 12.60
C ASP A 255 -8.35 0.55 12.86
N ARG A 256 -7.26 0.56 12.11
CA ARG A 256 -6.16 1.51 12.33
C ARG A 256 -5.29 1.69 11.09
N VAL A 257 -4.47 2.73 11.14
CA VAL A 257 -3.40 2.98 10.16
C VAL A 257 -2.05 2.84 10.86
N ILE A 258 -1.12 2.12 10.23
CA ILE A 258 0.30 2.15 10.58
C ILE A 258 0.96 3.14 9.62
N PRO A 259 1.23 4.37 10.04
CA PRO A 259 1.59 5.42 9.12
C PRO A 259 3.08 5.36 8.74
N MET A 260 3.40 5.83 7.52
CA MET A 260 4.78 5.99 7.06
C MET A 260 5.52 7.10 7.82
N LEU A 261 4.81 8.16 8.22
CA LEU A 261 5.33 9.28 8.98
C LEU A 261 4.59 9.42 10.33
N PRO A 262 5.24 9.95 11.39
CA PRO A 262 4.55 10.22 12.66
C PRO A 262 3.31 11.09 12.48
N HIS A 263 2.28 10.85 13.28
CA HIS A 263 0.99 11.58 13.19
C HIS A 263 1.11 13.09 13.36
N THR A 264 2.14 13.60 14.05
CA THR A 264 2.44 15.03 14.12
C THR A 264 2.71 15.65 12.76
N LEU A 265 3.17 14.85 11.79
CA LEU A 265 3.34 15.24 10.40
C LEU A 265 2.16 14.80 9.56
N SER A 266 1.84 13.50 9.49
CA SER A 266 0.83 12.97 8.57
C SER A 266 -0.58 13.54 8.81
N ASN A 267 -1.00 13.71 10.07
CA ASN A 267 -2.30 14.27 10.41
C ASN A 267 -2.21 15.75 10.81
N GLY A 268 -1.00 16.25 11.02
CA GLY A 268 -0.69 17.62 11.48
C GLY A 268 -0.19 18.51 10.35
N MET A 269 1.13 18.74 10.32
CA MET A 269 1.70 19.77 9.44
C MET A 269 1.66 19.43 7.95
N CYS A 270 1.68 18.14 7.58
CA CYS A 270 1.52 17.70 6.20
C CYS A 270 0.05 17.55 5.79
N SER A 271 -0.88 17.46 6.74
CA SER A 271 -2.31 17.42 6.41
C SER A 271 -2.81 18.81 6.03
N LEU A 272 -3.48 18.92 4.89
CA LEU A 272 -4.00 20.17 4.35
C LEU A 272 -5.30 20.60 5.07
N ASN A 273 -5.20 20.78 6.37
CA ASN A 273 -6.32 21.12 7.24
C ASN A 273 -6.92 22.48 6.87
N ALA A 274 -8.25 22.56 6.85
CA ALA A 274 -8.96 23.81 6.55
C ALA A 274 -8.70 24.88 7.62
N GLY A 275 -8.59 26.14 7.18
CA GLY A 275 -8.38 27.29 8.04
C GLY A 275 -6.95 27.52 8.51
N GLU A 276 -5.98 26.77 7.95
CA GLU A 276 -4.57 26.88 8.28
C GLU A 276 -3.71 27.03 7.04
N ASP A 277 -2.63 27.83 7.14
CA ASP A 277 -1.65 27.94 6.06
C ASP A 277 -0.85 26.65 5.97
N ARG A 278 -0.66 26.14 4.75
CA ARG A 278 0.08 24.91 4.46
C ARG A 278 1.03 25.10 3.28
N LEU A 279 2.12 24.37 3.31
CA LEU A 279 3.06 24.28 2.19
C LEU A 279 2.64 23.15 1.27
N ALA A 280 2.62 23.44 -0.03
CA ALA A 280 2.22 22.44 -1.02
C ALA A 280 3.12 22.51 -2.27
N LEU A 281 3.16 21.39 -3.00
CA LEU A 281 3.57 21.35 -4.39
C LEU A 281 2.29 21.37 -5.23
N SER A 282 2.16 22.38 -6.07
CA SER A 282 0.94 22.61 -6.84
C SER A 282 1.17 22.39 -8.32
N CYS A 283 0.30 21.61 -8.95
CA CYS A 283 0.18 21.52 -10.40
C CYS A 283 -1.04 22.33 -10.82
N ILE A 284 -0.80 23.47 -11.47
CA ILE A 284 -1.85 24.38 -11.95
C ILE A 284 -1.96 24.18 -13.45
N MET A 285 -3.12 23.71 -13.92
CA MET A 285 -3.35 23.32 -15.30
C MET A 285 -4.43 24.18 -15.95
N THR A 286 -4.15 24.69 -17.15
CA THR A 286 -5.17 25.27 -18.01
C THR A 286 -5.70 24.17 -18.92
N VAL A 287 -6.96 23.80 -18.74
CA VAL A 287 -7.64 22.72 -19.46
C VAL A 287 -8.66 23.34 -20.40
N ASP A 288 -8.61 22.96 -21.68
CA ASP A 288 -9.55 23.43 -22.69
C ASP A 288 -10.90 22.71 -22.61
N PRO A 289 -11.94 23.14 -23.36
CA PRO A 289 -13.24 22.48 -23.37
C PRO A 289 -13.22 21.02 -23.86
N SER A 290 -12.16 20.57 -24.51
CA SER A 290 -11.99 19.17 -24.92
C SER A 290 -11.36 18.28 -23.83
N GLY A 291 -10.91 18.89 -22.73
CA GLY A 291 -10.23 18.22 -21.63
C GLY A 291 -8.72 18.05 -21.88
N GLU A 292 -8.13 18.84 -22.78
CA GLU A 292 -6.70 18.82 -23.03
C GLU A 292 -5.98 19.90 -22.21
N VAL A 293 -4.85 19.54 -21.58
CA VAL A 293 -4.00 20.50 -20.86
C VAL A 293 -3.20 21.31 -21.87
N ILE A 294 -3.57 22.58 -22.05
CA ILE A 294 -2.91 23.48 -23.01
C ILE A 294 -1.79 24.31 -22.41
N ALA A 295 -1.76 24.40 -21.09
CA ALA A 295 -0.65 25.02 -20.33
C ALA A 295 -0.67 24.48 -18.89
N HIS A 296 0.50 24.41 -18.26
CA HIS A 296 0.62 24.06 -16.87
C HIS A 296 1.78 24.78 -16.19
N GLU A 297 1.71 24.83 -14.86
CA GLU A 297 2.78 25.33 -13.99
C GLU A 297 2.89 24.41 -12.79
N ILE A 298 4.09 23.93 -12.48
CA ILE A 298 4.41 23.16 -11.27
C ILE A 298 5.23 24.08 -10.37
N ALA A 299 4.76 24.33 -9.16
CA ALA A 299 5.36 25.30 -8.25
C ALA A 299 5.28 24.85 -6.78
N GLU A 300 6.28 25.25 -6.02
CA GLU A 300 6.17 25.28 -4.55
C GLU A 300 5.26 26.44 -4.16
N THR A 301 4.29 26.16 -3.31
CA THR A 301 3.22 27.10 -2.98
C THR A 301 2.95 27.20 -1.48
N VAL A 302 2.30 28.29 -1.08
CA VAL A 302 1.60 28.43 0.20
C VAL A 302 0.13 28.49 -0.09
N ILE A 303 -0.64 27.63 0.55
CA ILE A 303 -2.08 27.51 0.35
C ILE A 303 -2.85 27.68 1.66
N HIS A 304 -4.15 27.99 1.55
CA HIS A 304 -5.07 28.08 2.66
C HIS A 304 -6.39 27.41 2.28
N VAL A 305 -6.62 26.19 2.76
CA VAL A 305 -7.84 25.44 2.43
C VAL A 305 -9.04 26.08 3.12
N ASN A 306 -10.06 26.45 2.34
CA ASN A 306 -11.26 27.12 2.86
C ASN A 306 -12.17 26.16 3.62
N ARG A 307 -12.38 24.95 3.11
CA ARG A 307 -13.26 23.95 3.73
C ARG A 307 -12.72 22.54 3.51
N ARG A 308 -12.87 21.72 4.55
CA ARG A 308 -12.75 20.27 4.44
C ARG A 308 -14.13 19.72 4.07
N MET A 309 -14.24 19.06 2.93
CA MET A 309 -15.44 18.39 2.48
C MET A 309 -15.30 16.87 2.61
N SER A 310 -16.43 16.19 2.71
CA SER A 310 -16.47 14.74 2.57
C SER A 310 -17.05 14.30 1.22
N TYR A 311 -16.70 13.10 0.76
CA TYR A 311 -17.33 12.51 -0.42
C TYR A 311 -18.86 12.46 -0.29
N THR A 312 -19.37 12.23 0.93
CA THR A 312 -20.80 12.21 1.22
C THR A 312 -21.44 13.59 1.09
N SER A 313 -20.79 14.64 1.66
CA SER A 313 -21.33 16.00 1.58
C SER A 313 -21.38 16.52 0.14
N VAL A 314 -20.31 16.30 -0.63
CA VAL A 314 -20.28 16.73 -2.05
C VAL A 314 -21.30 15.94 -2.90
N LYS A 315 -21.50 14.64 -2.63
CA LYS A 315 -22.55 13.84 -3.26
C LYS A 315 -23.94 14.39 -2.94
N LYS A 316 -24.23 14.71 -1.67
CA LYS A 316 -25.51 15.29 -1.26
C LYS A 316 -25.79 16.61 -1.98
N ILE A 317 -24.77 17.46 -2.15
CA ILE A 317 -24.91 18.73 -2.89
C ILE A 317 -25.18 18.47 -4.37
N LEU A 318 -24.34 17.68 -5.03
CA LEU A 318 -24.36 17.53 -6.51
C LEU A 318 -25.40 16.56 -7.05
N THR A 319 -25.79 15.56 -6.26
CA THR A 319 -26.64 14.45 -6.72
C THR A 319 -27.99 14.45 -6.00
N ASP A 320 -27.96 14.55 -4.66
CA ASP A 320 -29.14 14.39 -3.84
C ASP A 320 -29.89 15.74 -3.66
N HIS A 321 -29.22 16.87 -3.97
CA HIS A 321 -29.71 18.22 -3.82
C HIS A 321 -30.25 18.51 -2.41
N ASP A 322 -29.51 18.04 -1.39
CA ASP A 322 -29.87 18.24 0.01
C ASP A 322 -29.88 19.72 0.37
N GLU A 323 -31.00 20.23 0.88
CA GLU A 323 -31.19 21.64 1.14
C GLU A 323 -30.25 22.16 2.25
N ALA A 324 -29.97 21.36 3.28
CA ALA A 324 -29.12 21.75 4.40
C ALA A 324 -27.65 21.87 3.98
N GLU A 325 -27.13 20.86 3.30
CA GLU A 325 -25.75 20.87 2.77
C GLU A 325 -25.59 21.98 1.70
N THR A 326 -26.58 22.18 0.86
CA THR A 326 -26.57 23.23 -0.17
C THR A 326 -26.56 24.63 0.45
N GLU A 327 -27.30 24.87 1.53
CA GLU A 327 -27.29 26.16 2.22
C GLU A 327 -25.99 26.38 2.98
N GLU A 328 -25.46 25.37 3.66
CA GLU A 328 -24.21 25.46 4.43
C GLU A 328 -23.00 25.77 3.54
N TYR A 329 -22.92 25.15 2.34
CA TYR A 329 -21.78 25.30 1.44
C TYR A 329 -22.11 26.10 0.17
N ARG A 330 -23.07 27.01 0.26
CA ARG A 330 -23.57 27.81 -0.87
C ARG A 330 -22.47 28.48 -1.70
N GLU A 331 -21.43 28.99 -1.05
CA GLU A 331 -20.31 29.66 -1.70
C GLU A 331 -19.44 28.71 -2.56
N LEU A 332 -19.48 27.39 -2.30
CA LEU A 332 -18.68 26.37 -3.00
C LEU A 332 -19.43 25.70 -4.17
N ILE A 333 -20.76 25.82 -4.21
CA ILE A 333 -21.60 25.14 -5.22
C ILE A 333 -21.14 25.43 -6.64
N PRO A 334 -20.89 26.70 -7.05
CA PRO A 334 -20.44 26.97 -8.41
C PRO A 334 -19.11 26.29 -8.77
N MET A 335 -18.24 26.06 -7.78
CA MET A 335 -17.00 25.34 -7.97
C MET A 335 -17.27 23.84 -8.12
N PHE A 336 -18.12 23.24 -7.30
CA PHE A 336 -18.45 21.82 -7.38
C PHE A 336 -19.18 21.47 -8.70
N GLU A 337 -20.08 22.32 -9.18
CA GLU A 337 -20.73 22.13 -10.48
C GLU A 337 -19.71 22.13 -11.63
N ARG A 338 -18.74 23.05 -11.61
CA ARG A 338 -17.64 23.08 -12.59
C ARG A 338 -16.72 21.86 -12.47
N MET A 339 -16.45 21.39 -11.24
CA MET A 339 -15.67 20.17 -11.01
C MET A 339 -16.36 18.95 -11.60
N GLN A 340 -17.68 18.85 -11.44
CA GLN A 340 -18.47 17.77 -12.04
C GLN A 340 -18.48 17.87 -13.59
N GLU A 341 -18.63 19.07 -14.15
CA GLU A 341 -18.56 19.32 -15.59
C GLU A 341 -17.19 18.86 -16.14
N LEU A 342 -16.08 19.33 -15.55
CA LEU A 342 -14.73 18.98 -15.99
C LEU A 342 -14.44 17.49 -15.83
N SER A 343 -14.80 16.87 -14.72
CA SER A 343 -14.66 15.42 -14.52
C SER A 343 -15.37 14.63 -15.61
N GLY A 344 -16.58 15.05 -16.01
CA GLY A 344 -17.31 14.45 -17.12
C GLY A 344 -16.56 14.53 -18.46
N ILE A 345 -15.95 15.68 -18.76
CA ILE A 345 -15.13 15.91 -19.97
C ILE A 345 -13.89 15.00 -19.95
N LEU A 346 -13.15 14.98 -18.84
CA LEU A 346 -11.93 14.17 -18.68
C LEU A 346 -12.24 12.68 -18.81
N ARG A 347 -13.33 12.22 -18.22
CA ARG A 347 -13.78 10.82 -18.29
C ARG A 347 -14.19 10.42 -19.70
N ALA A 348 -14.91 11.31 -20.43
CA ALA A 348 -15.27 11.08 -21.83
C ALA A 348 -14.01 10.99 -22.71
N ARG A 349 -13.02 11.85 -22.49
CA ARG A 349 -11.72 11.81 -23.19
C ARG A 349 -10.98 10.50 -22.93
N ARG A 350 -10.87 10.05 -21.67
CA ARG A 350 -10.24 8.77 -21.32
C ARG A 350 -10.96 7.58 -21.97
N LYS A 351 -12.29 7.57 -21.94
CA LYS A 351 -13.10 6.54 -22.60
C LYS A 351 -12.84 6.47 -24.10
N LYS A 352 -12.73 7.64 -24.76
CA LYS A 352 -12.38 7.72 -26.20
C LYS A 352 -10.96 7.19 -26.48
N ARG A 353 -10.01 7.36 -25.53
CA ARG A 353 -8.64 6.82 -25.59
C ARG A 353 -8.60 5.30 -25.39
N GLY A 354 -9.69 4.67 -24.94
CA GLY A 354 -9.78 3.22 -24.74
C GLY A 354 -9.77 2.78 -23.27
N SER A 355 -9.90 3.69 -22.31
CA SER A 355 -10.03 3.34 -20.91
C SER A 355 -11.28 2.51 -20.65
N ILE A 356 -11.15 1.43 -19.92
CA ILE A 356 -12.24 0.58 -19.44
C ILE A 356 -12.52 0.95 -17.98
N ASP A 357 -13.76 1.31 -17.67
CA ASP A 357 -14.20 1.60 -16.30
C ASP A 357 -14.75 0.30 -15.70
N PHE A 358 -13.94 -0.36 -14.86
CA PHE A 358 -14.36 -1.55 -14.14
C PHE A 358 -15.07 -1.13 -12.85
N ASP A 359 -16.30 -1.57 -12.68
CA ASP A 359 -17.10 -1.38 -11.47
C ASP A 359 -16.98 -2.61 -10.56
N PHE A 360 -15.78 -2.79 -9.97
CA PHE A 360 -15.60 -3.82 -8.96
C PHE A 360 -16.10 -3.31 -7.61
N PRO A 361 -17.01 -4.04 -6.94
CA PRO A 361 -17.46 -3.65 -5.62
C PRO A 361 -16.33 -3.79 -4.60
N GLU A 362 -15.86 -2.67 -4.06
CA GLU A 362 -15.02 -2.65 -2.88
C GLU A 362 -15.89 -2.74 -1.63
N THR A 363 -15.40 -3.36 -0.57
CA THR A 363 -16.16 -3.54 0.67
C THR A 363 -15.60 -2.65 1.77
N LYS A 364 -16.50 -1.95 2.49
CA LYS A 364 -16.21 -1.25 3.74
C LYS A 364 -16.74 -2.08 4.90
N MET A 365 -15.86 -2.46 5.83
CA MET A 365 -16.23 -3.13 7.06
C MET A 365 -16.58 -2.10 8.12
N ILE A 366 -17.74 -2.25 8.74
CA ILE A 366 -18.20 -1.39 9.84
C ILE A 366 -17.91 -2.10 11.16
N LEU A 367 -17.17 -1.43 12.03
CA LEU A 367 -16.81 -1.94 13.36
C LEU A 367 -17.66 -1.26 14.43
N ASP A 368 -17.93 -1.96 15.54
CA ASP A 368 -18.47 -1.37 16.76
C ASP A 368 -17.36 -0.67 17.60
N GLU A 369 -17.73 -0.10 18.74
CA GLU A 369 -16.83 0.59 19.65
C GLU A 369 -15.71 -0.31 20.22
N ASN A 370 -15.89 -1.63 20.14
CA ASN A 370 -14.91 -2.62 20.58
C ASN A 370 -14.05 -3.17 19.42
N GLY A 371 -14.21 -2.64 18.21
CA GLY A 371 -13.50 -3.12 17.03
C GLY A 371 -14.06 -4.41 16.43
N LYS A 372 -15.29 -4.82 16.81
CA LYS A 372 -15.93 -6.02 16.28
C LYS A 372 -16.71 -5.68 15.00
N PRO A 373 -16.56 -6.46 13.93
CA PRO A 373 -17.35 -6.29 12.71
C PRO A 373 -18.84 -6.46 12.97
N VAL A 374 -19.64 -5.44 12.62
CA VAL A 374 -21.10 -5.43 12.76
C VAL A 374 -21.82 -5.41 11.43
N ASP A 375 -21.18 -4.92 10.37
CA ASP A 375 -21.78 -4.86 9.03
C ASP A 375 -20.69 -4.84 7.95
N ILE A 376 -21.03 -5.28 6.74
CA ILE A 376 -20.18 -5.21 5.55
C ILE A 376 -21.01 -4.54 4.47
N ARG A 377 -20.54 -3.39 3.98
CA ARG A 377 -21.22 -2.60 2.95
C ARG A 377 -20.34 -2.40 1.73
N PRO A 378 -20.92 -2.25 0.53
CA PRO A 378 -20.15 -1.80 -0.61
C PRO A 378 -19.64 -0.37 -0.34
N TYR A 379 -18.41 -0.08 -0.79
CA TYR A 379 -17.88 1.27 -0.84
C TYR A 379 -18.65 2.08 -1.88
N ASP A 380 -19.16 3.25 -1.48
CA ASP A 380 -19.96 4.11 -2.36
C ASP A 380 -19.02 4.93 -3.29
N ARG A 381 -18.81 4.43 -4.51
CA ARG A 381 -18.10 5.16 -5.56
C ARG A 381 -19.07 6.16 -6.22
N ASN A 382 -19.09 7.38 -5.71
CA ASN A 382 -20.02 8.44 -6.07
C ASN A 382 -19.41 9.53 -6.99
N VAL A 383 -20.16 10.59 -7.24
CA VAL A 383 -19.71 11.70 -8.09
C VAL A 383 -18.45 12.38 -7.54
N ALA A 384 -18.34 12.54 -6.21
CA ALA A 384 -17.21 13.22 -5.58
C ALA A 384 -15.92 12.40 -5.67
N THR A 385 -15.99 11.07 -5.44
CA THR A 385 -14.82 10.19 -5.61
C THR A 385 -14.33 10.19 -7.06
N LYS A 386 -15.25 10.26 -8.04
CA LYS A 386 -14.91 10.35 -9.46
C LYS A 386 -14.23 11.67 -9.82
N ILE A 387 -14.67 12.79 -9.26
CA ILE A 387 -14.05 14.11 -9.46
C ILE A 387 -12.58 14.08 -9.01
N ILE A 388 -12.33 13.65 -7.78
CA ILE A 388 -10.96 13.60 -7.23
C ILE A 388 -10.10 12.63 -8.04
N GLU A 389 -10.60 11.43 -8.35
CA GLU A 389 -9.89 10.46 -9.22
C GLU A 389 -9.45 11.08 -10.55
N ASP A 390 -10.37 11.76 -11.25
CA ASP A 390 -10.09 12.35 -12.55
C ASP A 390 -9.06 13.49 -12.47
N PHE A 391 -9.10 14.31 -11.42
CA PHE A 391 -8.18 15.41 -11.22
C PHE A 391 -6.78 14.92 -10.82
N MET A 392 -6.70 13.92 -9.94
CA MET A 392 -5.43 13.30 -9.58
C MET A 392 -4.77 12.62 -10.79
N LEU A 393 -5.54 11.90 -11.61
CA LEU A 393 -5.02 11.29 -12.83
C LEU A 393 -4.47 12.33 -13.80
N LEU A 394 -5.20 13.44 -14.01
CA LEU A 394 -4.74 14.52 -14.89
C LEU A 394 -3.46 15.17 -14.37
N ALA A 395 -3.38 15.47 -13.07
CA ALA A 395 -2.19 16.04 -12.45
C ALA A 395 -1.00 15.08 -12.54
N ASN A 396 -1.21 13.79 -12.25
CA ASN A 396 -0.16 12.78 -12.34
C ASN A 396 0.37 12.62 -13.77
N GLU A 397 -0.52 12.59 -14.79
CA GLU A 397 -0.13 12.53 -16.19
C GLU A 397 0.67 13.79 -16.58
N THR A 398 0.21 14.98 -16.17
CA THR A 398 0.85 16.27 -16.49
C THR A 398 2.24 16.38 -15.87
N VAL A 399 2.39 16.05 -14.59
CA VAL A 399 3.68 16.08 -13.89
C VAL A 399 4.67 15.05 -14.46
N ALA A 400 4.18 13.86 -14.78
CA ALA A 400 5.01 12.81 -15.38
C ALA A 400 5.50 13.20 -16.78
N GLU A 401 4.63 13.78 -17.60
CA GLU A 401 4.97 14.28 -18.94
C GLU A 401 5.96 15.44 -18.87
N ASP A 402 5.77 16.39 -17.96
CA ASP A 402 6.68 17.50 -17.74
C ASP A 402 8.08 17.01 -17.34
N GLY A 403 8.17 16.10 -16.38
CA GLY A 403 9.43 15.49 -15.96
C GLY A 403 10.13 14.73 -17.09
N TYR A 404 9.35 14.04 -17.94
CA TYR A 404 9.88 13.30 -19.08
C TYR A 404 10.52 14.24 -20.13
N TRP A 405 9.81 15.29 -20.54
CA TRP A 405 10.30 16.24 -21.55
C TRP A 405 11.46 17.11 -21.06
N GLN A 406 11.55 17.34 -19.74
CA GLN A 406 12.69 18.03 -19.14
C GLN A 406 13.89 17.11 -18.87
N GLU A 407 13.77 15.81 -19.17
CA GLU A 407 14.81 14.79 -18.92
C GLU A 407 15.27 14.76 -17.44
N LEU A 408 14.31 14.98 -16.51
CA LEU A 408 14.62 14.97 -15.08
C LEU A 408 14.82 13.52 -14.59
N PRO A 409 15.69 13.27 -13.60
CA PRO A 409 15.79 11.99 -12.91
C PRO A 409 14.56 11.80 -12.04
N PHE A 410 13.52 11.23 -12.59
CA PHE A 410 12.18 11.11 -12.02
C PHE A 410 11.73 9.65 -11.91
N LEU A 411 10.96 9.31 -10.85
CA LEU A 411 10.39 7.99 -10.72
C LEU A 411 9.02 7.94 -11.39
N TYR A 412 8.90 7.13 -12.43
CA TYR A 412 7.65 6.92 -13.16
C TYR A 412 6.98 5.63 -12.71
N ARG A 413 5.68 5.69 -12.41
CA ARG A 413 4.85 4.50 -12.28
C ARG A 413 4.23 4.21 -13.63
N SER A 414 4.80 3.25 -14.36
CA SER A 414 4.33 2.83 -15.67
C SER A 414 3.53 1.52 -15.59
N HIS A 415 2.67 1.31 -16.59
CA HIS A 415 2.01 0.04 -16.82
C HIS A 415 2.48 -0.52 -18.16
N GLU A 416 2.89 -1.78 -18.17
CA GLU A 416 3.23 -2.49 -19.39
C GLU A 416 1.99 -2.78 -20.24
N THR A 417 2.21 -3.04 -21.52
CA THR A 417 1.13 -3.53 -22.39
C THR A 417 0.62 -4.88 -21.87
N PRO A 418 -0.69 -5.14 -21.94
CA PRO A 418 -1.24 -6.42 -21.52
C PRO A 418 -0.61 -7.59 -22.29
N ASP A 419 -0.43 -8.71 -21.60
CA ASP A 419 0.03 -9.95 -22.18
C ASP A 419 -0.91 -10.43 -23.30
N GLU A 420 -0.37 -10.65 -24.52
CA GLU A 420 -1.17 -11.00 -25.69
C GLU A 420 -1.93 -12.32 -25.52
N GLU A 421 -1.36 -13.30 -24.83
CA GLU A 421 -1.99 -14.61 -24.63
C GLU A 421 -3.17 -14.49 -23.67
N LYS A 422 -3.02 -13.67 -22.60
CA LYS A 422 -4.11 -13.35 -21.68
C LYS A 422 -5.24 -12.59 -22.37
N ILE A 423 -4.91 -11.64 -23.25
CA ILE A 423 -5.91 -10.92 -24.06
C ILE A 423 -6.65 -11.87 -25.01
N ARG A 424 -5.97 -12.80 -25.68
CA ARG A 424 -6.60 -13.82 -26.53
C ARG A 424 -7.51 -14.74 -25.71
N THR A 425 -7.09 -15.14 -24.53
CA THR A 425 -7.89 -15.95 -23.61
C THR A 425 -9.14 -15.21 -23.17
N LEU A 426 -9.02 -13.92 -22.79
CA LEU A 426 -10.15 -13.06 -22.46
C LEU A 426 -11.11 -12.90 -23.64
N ALA A 427 -10.59 -12.62 -24.84
CA ALA A 427 -11.41 -12.51 -26.06
C ALA A 427 -12.19 -13.80 -26.35
N THR A 428 -11.55 -14.95 -26.20
CA THR A 428 -12.22 -16.26 -26.34
C THR A 428 -13.32 -16.45 -25.30
N PHE A 429 -13.07 -16.06 -24.05
CA PHE A 429 -14.07 -16.13 -22.98
C PHE A 429 -15.29 -15.24 -23.29
N ILE A 430 -15.06 -13.97 -23.65
CA ILE A 430 -16.14 -13.02 -23.97
C ILE A 430 -16.99 -13.49 -25.16
N ASN A 431 -16.36 -14.08 -26.19
CA ASN A 431 -17.08 -14.56 -27.37
C ASN A 431 -17.99 -15.77 -27.09
N ASN A 432 -17.91 -16.38 -25.90
CA ASN A 432 -18.78 -17.48 -25.50
C ASN A 432 -20.07 -17.00 -24.79
N PHE A 433 -20.23 -15.68 -24.60
CA PHE A 433 -21.41 -15.04 -24.01
C PHE A 433 -22.07 -14.09 -25.01
#